data_cef5e3b6729d13f009cd9cf515ba5f60
#
_entry.id   cef5e3b6729d13f009cd9cf515ba5f60
#
_cell.length_a   1.000
_cell.length_b   1.000
_cell.length_c   1.000
_cell.angle_alpha   90.00
_cell.angle_beta   90.00
_cell.angle_gamma   90.00
#
_symmetry.space_group_name_H-M   'P 1'
#
loop_
_entity.id
_entity.type
_entity.pdbx_description
1 polymer ?
#
loop_
_entity_poly.entity_id
_entity_poly.type
_entity_poly.pdbx_seq_one_letter_code
_entity_poly.pdbx_strand_id
1 'polypeptide(L)'
;TAAGSAGQIFGAPVAEALLTIMSWQMVFIVFAGLIISTLLCLPLMNTAAPASKAELEESMGQILIKAFKDPSYSLIFLGFFSCGYQLAFITAHFPAMITEMCGPILAGGVLHNMGITTTSALGAMAIALIGAANIAGTLLAGWAGKRYSKKYLLAGIYTGRTLVAAVFILMPITPTTVIVFSLAMGSLWLAT
;
A
#
# COMPACT_ATOMS: atom_id res chain seq x y z
N THR A 1 3.76 9.07 4.96
CA THR A 1 2.92 7.95 4.48
C THR A 1 1.85 8.43 3.50
N ALA A 2 1.01 9.46 3.81
CA ALA A 2 -0.06 9.95 2.94
C ALA A 2 0.42 10.33 1.52
N ALA A 3 1.58 11.00 1.39
CA ALA A 3 2.16 11.36 0.09
C ALA A 3 2.56 10.11 -0.74
N GLY A 4 3.07 9.06 -0.08
CA GLY A 4 3.36 7.79 -0.76
C GLY A 4 2.09 7.11 -1.29
N SER A 5 0.98 7.21 -0.55
CA SER A 5 -0.32 6.67 -0.98
C SER A 5 -0.90 7.41 -2.18
N ALA A 6 -0.62 8.72 -2.32
CA ALA A 6 -0.97 9.46 -3.52
C ALA A 6 -0.30 8.87 -4.78
N GLY A 7 0.93 8.36 -4.66
CA GLY A 7 1.60 7.65 -5.74
C GLY A 7 0.86 6.38 -6.18
N GLN A 8 0.22 5.66 -5.25
CA GLN A 8 -0.58 4.48 -5.59
C GLN A 8 -1.88 4.84 -6.33
N ILE A 9 -2.51 5.99 -5.99
CA ILE A 9 -3.73 6.44 -6.66
C ILE A 9 -3.50 6.65 -8.16
N PHE A 10 -2.39 7.27 -8.51
CA PHE A 10 -2.07 7.63 -9.90
C PHE A 10 -1.24 6.57 -10.60
N GLY A 11 -0.32 5.90 -9.89
CA GLY A 11 0.68 5.01 -10.49
C GLY A 11 0.07 3.81 -11.21
N ALA A 12 -0.86 3.10 -10.56
CA ALA A 12 -1.46 1.91 -11.16
C ALA A 12 -2.38 2.24 -12.35
N PRO A 13 -3.33 3.21 -12.29
CA PRO A 13 -4.12 3.60 -13.45
C PRO A 13 -3.30 4.19 -14.59
N VAL A 14 -2.25 4.96 -14.30
CA VAL A 14 -1.33 5.49 -15.32
C VAL A 14 -0.56 4.37 -15.99
N ALA A 15 -0.05 3.41 -15.22
CA ALA A 15 0.64 2.24 -15.78
C ALA A 15 -0.28 1.44 -16.72
N GLU A 16 -1.53 1.17 -16.30
CA GLU A 16 -2.53 0.48 -17.12
C GLU A 16 -2.83 1.26 -18.41
N ALA A 17 -3.06 2.56 -18.31
CA ALA A 17 -3.30 3.41 -19.49
C ALA A 17 -2.10 3.43 -20.44
N LEU A 18 -0.87 3.48 -19.92
CA LEU A 18 0.32 3.44 -20.77
C LEU A 18 0.51 2.08 -21.44
N LEU A 19 0.18 0.98 -20.78
CA LEU A 19 0.25 -0.37 -21.33
C LEU A 19 -0.72 -0.60 -22.51
N THR A 20 -1.77 0.21 -22.65
CA THR A 20 -2.68 0.13 -23.81
C THR A 20 -2.08 0.74 -25.08
N ILE A 21 -1.12 1.66 -24.95
CA ILE A 21 -0.53 2.42 -26.08
C ILE A 21 0.93 2.12 -26.33
N MET A 22 1.65 1.55 -25.37
CA MET A 22 3.07 1.24 -25.52
C MET A 22 3.44 -0.08 -24.86
N SER A 23 4.60 -0.64 -25.25
CA SER A 23 5.11 -1.87 -24.67
C SER A 23 5.52 -1.68 -23.20
N TRP A 24 5.49 -2.76 -22.42
CA TRP A 24 5.85 -2.74 -21.00
C TRP A 24 7.26 -2.18 -20.74
N GLN A 25 8.22 -2.42 -21.64
CA GLN A 25 9.57 -1.88 -21.54
C GLN A 25 9.58 -0.35 -21.59
N MET A 26 8.79 0.24 -22.49
CA MET A 26 8.67 1.70 -22.60
C MET A 26 7.99 2.30 -21.37
N VAL A 27 7.02 1.62 -20.79
CA VAL A 27 6.40 2.04 -19.52
C VAL A 27 7.45 2.10 -18.40
N PHE A 28 8.34 1.11 -18.30
CA PHE A 28 9.44 1.14 -17.31
C PHE A 28 10.40 2.32 -17.55
N ILE A 29 10.71 2.62 -18.82
CA ILE A 29 11.59 3.76 -19.16
C ILE A 29 10.93 5.08 -18.76
N VAL A 30 9.62 5.24 -18.98
CA VAL A 30 8.86 6.43 -18.54
C VAL A 30 8.92 6.59 -17.02
N PHE A 31 8.63 5.53 -16.26
CA PHE A 31 8.71 5.57 -14.80
C PHE A 31 10.14 5.81 -14.28
N ALA A 32 11.15 5.21 -14.94
CA ALA A 32 12.55 5.48 -14.60
C ALA A 32 12.90 6.96 -14.83
N GLY A 33 12.46 7.55 -15.94
CA GLY A 33 12.62 8.97 -16.21
C GLY A 33 11.95 9.87 -15.14
N LEU A 34 10.74 9.51 -14.70
CA LEU A 34 10.07 10.20 -13.59
C LEU A 34 10.86 10.10 -12.28
N ILE A 35 11.41 8.94 -11.96
CA ILE A 35 12.24 8.76 -10.76
C ILE A 35 13.53 9.60 -10.88
N ILE A 36 14.20 9.55 -12.02
CA ILE A 36 15.41 10.35 -12.26
C ILE A 36 15.12 11.84 -12.16
N SER A 37 13.96 12.31 -12.63
CA SER A 37 13.58 13.71 -12.51
C SER A 37 13.47 14.19 -11.04
N THR A 38 13.22 13.30 -10.08
CA THR A 38 13.23 13.66 -8.65
C THR A 38 14.63 14.05 -8.15
N LEU A 39 15.70 13.64 -8.83
CA LEU A 39 17.06 14.07 -8.51
C LEU A 39 17.25 15.58 -8.67
N LEU A 40 16.45 16.23 -9.54
CA LEU A 40 16.47 17.67 -9.68
C LEU A 40 16.00 18.40 -8.41
N CYS A 41 15.27 17.70 -7.53
CA CYS A 41 14.84 18.22 -6.24
C CYS A 41 15.87 18.06 -5.12
N LEU A 42 16.96 17.31 -5.35
CA LEU A 42 18.01 17.07 -4.35
C LEU A 42 18.61 18.37 -3.76
N PRO A 43 18.94 19.42 -4.54
CA PRO A 43 19.47 20.65 -3.97
C PRO A 43 18.49 21.41 -3.09
N LEU A 44 17.18 21.11 -3.20
CA LEU A 44 16.14 21.71 -2.36
C LEU A 44 15.97 20.97 -1.02
N MET A 45 16.54 19.77 -0.89
CA MET A 45 16.49 18.97 0.34
C MET A 45 17.62 19.41 1.28
N ASN A 46 17.25 20.11 2.33
CA ASN A 46 18.19 20.46 3.39
C ASN A 46 18.58 19.17 4.16
N THR A 47 19.83 18.73 4.05
CA THR A 47 20.32 17.53 4.72
C THR A 47 20.33 17.74 6.23
N ALA A 48 19.75 16.79 6.96
CA ALA A 48 19.85 16.74 8.42
C ALA A 48 21.33 16.71 8.84
N ALA A 49 21.64 17.32 9.98
CA ALA A 49 22.99 17.28 10.54
C ALA A 49 23.51 15.82 10.62
N PRO A 50 24.78 15.56 10.31
CA PRO A 50 25.34 14.22 10.42
C PRO A 50 25.19 13.70 11.84
N ALA A 51 24.82 12.43 11.98
CA ALA A 51 24.71 11.75 13.27
C ALA A 51 25.98 11.92 14.10
N SER A 52 25.82 12.12 15.40
CA SER A 52 26.94 12.29 16.32
C SER A 52 27.87 11.09 16.27
N LYS A 53 29.20 11.32 16.28
CA LYS A 53 30.20 10.25 16.28
C LYS A 53 30.03 9.24 17.42
N ALA A 54 29.45 9.65 18.55
CA ALA A 54 29.18 8.77 19.69
C ALA A 54 28.15 7.67 19.41
N GLU A 55 27.26 7.85 18.42
CA GLU A 55 26.27 6.83 17.99
C GLU A 55 26.86 5.79 17.04
N LEU A 56 28.07 6.00 16.52
CA LEU A 56 28.73 5.14 15.54
C LEU A 56 29.72 4.13 16.20
N GLU A 57 29.93 4.18 17.52
CA GLU A 57 30.93 3.32 18.20
C GLU A 57 30.41 1.90 18.49
N GLU A 58 29.10 1.66 18.54
CA GLU A 58 28.57 0.30 18.67
C GLU A 58 28.52 -0.38 17.28
N SER A 59 29.11 -1.58 17.18
CA SER A 59 29.01 -2.39 15.98
C SER A 59 27.53 -2.69 15.66
N MET A 60 27.12 -2.52 14.40
CA MET A 60 25.76 -2.81 13.91
C MET A 60 25.25 -4.18 14.39
N GLY A 61 26.13 -5.21 14.43
CA GLY A 61 25.79 -6.53 14.94
C GLY A 61 25.42 -6.55 16.42
N GLN A 62 26.12 -5.77 17.25
CA GLN A 62 25.82 -5.69 18.68
C GLN A 62 24.50 -4.98 18.94
N ILE A 63 24.21 -3.91 18.18
CA ILE A 63 22.92 -3.19 18.25
C ILE A 63 21.76 -4.12 17.87
N LEU A 64 21.90 -4.89 16.79
CA LEU A 64 20.89 -5.85 16.36
C LEU A 64 20.67 -6.95 17.40
N ILE A 65 21.73 -7.53 17.94
CA ILE A 65 21.62 -8.57 18.99
C ILE A 65 20.90 -8.02 20.22
N LYS A 66 21.24 -6.81 20.64
CA LYS A 66 20.61 -6.12 21.77
C LYS A 66 19.13 -5.85 21.50
N ALA A 67 18.79 -5.39 20.30
CA ALA A 67 17.41 -5.12 19.89
C ALA A 67 16.57 -6.41 19.87
N PHE A 68 17.07 -7.50 19.29
CA PHE A 68 16.33 -8.77 19.24
C PHE A 68 16.25 -9.51 20.58
N LYS A 69 17.04 -9.13 21.59
CA LYS A 69 16.89 -9.60 22.96
C LYS A 69 15.71 -8.93 23.69
N ASP A 70 15.27 -7.77 23.21
CA ASP A 70 14.07 -7.10 23.75
C ASP A 70 12.81 -7.74 23.13
N PRO A 71 11.95 -8.39 23.93
CA PRO A 71 10.72 -8.99 23.43
C PRO A 71 9.75 -7.98 22.82
N SER A 72 9.74 -6.73 23.29
CA SER A 72 8.91 -5.68 22.73
C SER A 72 9.35 -5.34 21.31
N TYR A 73 10.65 -5.22 21.07
CA TYR A 73 11.21 -4.99 19.74
C TYR A 73 10.90 -6.16 18.79
N SER A 74 11.09 -7.39 19.25
CA SER A 74 10.85 -8.60 18.45
C SER A 74 9.37 -8.73 18.04
N LEU A 75 8.43 -8.42 18.93
CA LEU A 75 7.00 -8.40 18.61
C LEU A 75 6.62 -7.31 17.61
N ILE A 76 7.19 -6.11 17.75
CA ILE A 76 7.00 -5.02 16.80
C ILE A 76 7.58 -5.41 15.44
N PHE A 77 8.78 -5.98 15.40
CA PHE A 77 9.41 -6.47 14.18
C PHE A 77 8.54 -7.49 13.43
N LEU A 78 8.00 -8.50 14.16
CA LEU A 78 7.09 -9.49 13.57
C LEU A 78 5.80 -8.84 13.03
N GLY A 79 5.26 -7.85 13.73
CA GLY A 79 4.10 -7.09 13.26
C GLY A 79 4.39 -6.35 11.94
N PHE A 80 5.51 -5.64 11.86
CA PHE A 80 5.92 -4.95 10.63
C PHE A 80 6.27 -5.92 9.50
N PHE A 81 6.90 -7.04 9.80
CA PHE A 81 7.17 -8.09 8.82
C PHE A 81 5.87 -8.63 8.22
N SER A 82 4.89 -8.97 9.05
CA SER A 82 3.57 -9.44 8.60
C SER A 82 2.85 -8.38 7.76
N CYS A 83 2.94 -7.10 8.16
CA CYS A 83 2.40 -5.98 7.41
C CYS A 83 3.05 -5.86 6.03
N GLY A 84 4.39 -5.86 5.97
CA GLY A 84 5.15 -5.76 4.73
C GLY A 84 4.87 -6.93 3.78
N TYR A 85 4.80 -8.15 4.31
CA TYR A 85 4.45 -9.34 3.55
C TYR A 85 3.05 -9.22 2.92
N GLN A 86 2.04 -8.86 3.71
CA GLN A 86 0.67 -8.67 3.21
C GLN A 86 0.58 -7.58 2.15
N LEU A 87 1.30 -6.47 2.36
CA LEU A 87 1.35 -5.35 1.42
C LEU A 87 1.97 -5.78 0.09
N ALA A 88 3.11 -6.45 0.12
CA ALA A 88 3.78 -6.97 -1.07
C ALA A 88 2.90 -8.00 -1.80
N PHE A 89 2.27 -8.91 -1.06
CA PHE A 89 1.39 -9.94 -1.62
C PHE A 89 0.19 -9.31 -2.35
N ILE A 90 -0.51 -8.38 -1.71
CA ILE A 90 -1.68 -7.73 -2.32
C ILE A 90 -1.27 -6.90 -3.54
N THR A 91 -0.21 -6.10 -3.46
CA THR A 91 0.22 -5.28 -4.61
C THR A 91 0.68 -6.10 -5.81
N ALA A 92 1.32 -7.25 -5.56
CA ALA A 92 1.82 -8.11 -6.64
C ALA A 92 0.74 -9.03 -7.23
N HIS A 93 -0.11 -9.62 -6.39
CA HIS A 93 -1.01 -10.71 -6.81
C HIS A 93 -2.48 -10.32 -6.94
N PHE A 94 -2.93 -9.28 -6.23
CA PHE A 94 -4.34 -8.92 -6.22
C PHE A 94 -4.87 -8.49 -7.60
N PRO A 95 -4.16 -7.66 -8.40
CA PRO A 95 -4.60 -7.32 -9.75
C PRO A 95 -4.69 -8.54 -10.67
N ALA A 96 -3.71 -9.45 -10.62
CA ALA A 96 -3.72 -10.67 -11.40
C ALA A 96 -4.89 -11.59 -11.01
N MET A 97 -5.13 -11.75 -9.71
CA MET A 97 -6.25 -12.53 -9.18
C MET A 97 -7.60 -11.96 -9.65
N ILE A 98 -7.77 -10.64 -9.67
CA ILE A 98 -8.99 -10.01 -10.20
C ILE A 98 -9.15 -10.33 -11.68
N THR A 99 -8.07 -10.27 -12.45
CA THR A 99 -8.12 -10.54 -13.89
C THR A 99 -8.52 -11.99 -14.20
N GLU A 100 -8.07 -12.93 -13.37
CA GLU A 100 -8.32 -14.37 -13.58
C GLU A 100 -9.65 -14.84 -12.99
N MET A 101 -10.05 -14.33 -11.84
CA MET A 101 -11.14 -14.88 -11.03
C MET A 101 -12.39 -13.99 -10.98
N CYS A 102 -12.28 -12.71 -11.33
CA CYS A 102 -13.44 -11.82 -11.32
C CYS A 102 -14.31 -12.07 -12.55
N GLY A 103 -15.62 -12.15 -12.34
CA GLY A 103 -16.59 -12.27 -13.41
C GLY A 103 -16.59 -11.04 -14.33
N PRO A 104 -17.24 -11.16 -15.53
CA PRO A 104 -17.27 -10.09 -16.51
C PRO A 104 -17.94 -8.83 -15.95
N ILE A 105 -17.43 -7.68 -16.35
CA ILE A 105 -18.03 -6.39 -16.02
C ILE A 105 -19.28 -6.22 -16.88
N LEU A 106 -20.43 -6.03 -16.21
CA LEU A 106 -21.72 -5.88 -16.92
C LEU A 106 -21.72 -4.60 -17.76
N ALA A 107 -22.04 -4.77 -19.04
CA ALA A 107 -22.26 -3.66 -19.95
C ALA A 107 -23.43 -2.79 -19.46
N GLY A 108 -23.23 -1.46 -19.39
CA GLY A 108 -24.24 -0.52 -18.85
C GLY A 108 -24.23 -0.37 -17.34
N GLY A 109 -23.39 -1.11 -16.61
CA GLY A 109 -23.19 -0.92 -15.18
C GLY A 109 -22.41 0.37 -14.84
N VAL A 110 -22.42 0.74 -13.56
CA VAL A 110 -21.73 1.95 -13.06
C VAL A 110 -20.24 1.93 -13.44
N LEU A 111 -19.57 0.81 -13.32
CA LEU A 111 -18.16 0.66 -13.67
C LEU A 111 -17.89 0.84 -15.17
N HIS A 112 -18.75 0.28 -16.00
CA HIS A 112 -18.67 0.43 -17.45
C HIS A 112 -18.82 1.92 -17.85
N ASN A 113 -19.76 2.63 -17.22
CA ASN A 113 -19.97 4.07 -17.44
C ASN A 113 -18.79 4.93 -16.93
N MET A 114 -18.02 4.44 -15.97
CA MET A 114 -16.77 5.06 -15.52
C MET A 114 -15.55 4.74 -16.40
N GLY A 115 -15.76 4.00 -17.51
CA GLY A 115 -14.68 3.62 -18.42
C GLY A 115 -13.93 2.33 -18.02
N ILE A 116 -14.40 1.62 -17.00
CA ILE A 116 -13.79 0.35 -16.53
C ILE A 116 -14.51 -0.78 -17.25
N THR A 117 -13.95 -1.19 -18.39
CA THR A 117 -14.54 -2.21 -19.26
C THR A 117 -13.85 -3.56 -19.15
N THR A 118 -12.66 -3.61 -18.55
CA THR A 118 -11.84 -4.82 -18.41
C THR A 118 -11.52 -5.14 -16.95
N THR A 119 -11.29 -6.42 -16.66
CA THR A 119 -10.86 -6.86 -15.31
C THR A 119 -9.47 -6.35 -14.95
N SER A 120 -8.60 -6.12 -15.94
CA SER A 120 -7.29 -5.48 -15.73
C SER A 120 -7.45 -4.04 -15.27
N ALA A 121 -8.30 -3.24 -15.91
CA ALA A 121 -8.62 -1.88 -15.48
C ALA A 121 -9.25 -1.86 -14.09
N LEU A 122 -10.09 -2.85 -13.73
CA LEU A 122 -10.63 -3.02 -12.39
C LEU A 122 -9.52 -3.31 -11.37
N GLY A 123 -8.52 -4.13 -11.74
CA GLY A 123 -7.35 -4.41 -10.90
C GLY A 123 -6.54 -3.15 -10.60
N ALA A 124 -6.25 -2.35 -11.63
CA ALA A 124 -5.55 -1.06 -11.48
C ALA A 124 -6.36 -0.07 -10.61
N MET A 125 -7.67 0.01 -10.83
CA MET A 125 -8.57 0.82 -10.00
C MET A 125 -8.62 0.33 -8.56
N ALA A 126 -8.60 -0.97 -8.31
CA ALA A 126 -8.59 -1.54 -6.95
C ALA A 126 -7.36 -1.05 -6.15
N ILE A 127 -6.19 -1.06 -6.76
CA ILE A 127 -4.96 -0.52 -6.13
C ILE A 127 -5.08 1.00 -5.89
N ALA A 128 -5.64 1.74 -6.85
CA ALA A 128 -5.87 3.18 -6.66
C ALA A 128 -6.86 3.46 -5.51
N LEU A 129 -7.92 2.67 -5.37
CA LEU A 129 -8.87 2.78 -4.27
C LEU A 129 -8.23 2.45 -2.92
N ILE A 130 -7.36 1.43 -2.86
CA ILE A 130 -6.54 1.14 -1.66
C ILE A 130 -5.72 2.37 -1.28
N GLY A 131 -5.03 2.99 -2.24
CA GLY A 131 -4.25 4.21 -2.02
C GLY A 131 -5.09 5.39 -1.53
N ALA A 132 -6.25 5.62 -2.14
CA ALA A 132 -7.16 6.70 -1.75
C ALA A 132 -7.73 6.49 -0.34
N ALA A 133 -8.23 5.30 -0.04
CA ALA A 133 -8.74 4.94 1.28
C ALA A 133 -7.64 5.00 2.35
N ASN A 134 -6.40 4.68 2.00
CA ASN A 134 -5.26 4.76 2.91
C ASN A 134 -4.94 6.20 3.34
N ILE A 135 -5.14 7.19 2.49
CA ILE A 135 -4.97 8.60 2.90
C ILE A 135 -5.95 8.92 4.03
N ALA A 136 -7.22 8.58 3.86
CA ALA A 136 -8.23 8.78 4.90
C ALA A 136 -7.91 7.97 6.16
N GLY A 137 -7.52 6.70 6.01
CA GLY A 137 -7.16 5.80 7.10
C GLY A 137 -5.98 6.31 7.93
N THR A 138 -4.92 6.79 7.29
CA THR A 138 -3.74 7.33 7.99
C THR A 138 -4.05 8.62 8.75
N LEU A 139 -4.90 9.49 8.20
CA LEU A 139 -5.35 10.69 8.90
C LEU A 139 -6.20 10.34 10.13
N LEU A 140 -7.13 9.40 9.98
CA LEU A 140 -7.96 8.91 11.08
C LEU A 140 -7.12 8.22 12.16
N ALA A 141 -6.17 7.37 11.78
CA ALA A 141 -5.26 6.71 12.72
C ALA A 141 -4.36 7.71 13.44
N GLY A 142 -3.88 8.74 12.75
CA GLY A 142 -3.11 9.83 13.34
C GLY A 142 -3.92 10.62 14.37
N TRP A 143 -5.20 10.90 14.08
CA TRP A 143 -6.12 11.53 15.02
C TRP A 143 -6.43 10.62 16.21
N ALA A 144 -6.76 9.35 15.95
CA ALA A 144 -7.06 8.37 16.98
C ALA A 144 -5.85 8.10 17.90
N GLY A 145 -4.63 8.07 17.34
CA GLY A 145 -3.39 7.87 18.10
C GLY A 145 -3.05 8.98 19.09
N LYS A 146 -3.67 10.17 18.94
CA LYS A 146 -3.59 11.25 19.94
C LYS A 146 -4.55 11.02 21.12
N ARG A 147 -5.62 10.25 20.92
CA ARG A 147 -6.72 10.11 21.88
C ARG A 147 -6.75 8.73 22.54
N TYR A 148 -6.29 7.70 21.86
CA TYR A 148 -6.31 6.31 22.33
C TYR A 148 -4.89 5.76 22.50
N SER A 149 -4.75 4.72 23.31
CA SER A 149 -3.49 3.99 23.46
C SER A 149 -3.06 3.37 22.11
N LYS A 150 -1.85 3.71 21.68
CA LYS A 150 -1.26 3.23 20.40
C LYS A 150 -1.26 1.70 20.29
N LYS A 151 -1.06 1.00 21.43
CA LYS A 151 -1.05 -0.46 21.52
C LYS A 151 -2.40 -1.07 21.08
N TYR A 152 -3.51 -0.54 21.61
CA TYR A 152 -4.84 -1.05 21.27
C TYR A 152 -5.28 -0.63 19.86
N LEU A 153 -4.88 0.57 19.42
CA LEU A 153 -5.12 1.03 18.07
C LEU A 153 -4.43 0.11 17.05
N LEU A 154 -3.16 -0.20 17.28
CA LEU A 154 -2.39 -1.11 16.44
C LEU A 154 -3.03 -2.51 16.39
N ALA A 155 -3.39 -3.07 17.55
CA ALA A 155 -4.07 -4.36 17.63
C ALA A 155 -5.40 -4.35 16.85
N GLY A 156 -6.19 -3.28 16.97
CA GLY A 156 -7.44 -3.10 16.25
C GLY A 156 -7.25 -3.05 14.74
N ILE A 157 -6.23 -2.35 14.25
CA ILE A 157 -5.90 -2.28 12.82
C ILE A 157 -5.53 -3.66 12.28
N TYR A 158 -4.66 -4.41 12.95
CA TYR A 158 -4.27 -5.76 12.50
C TYR A 158 -5.44 -6.73 12.53
N THR A 159 -6.26 -6.70 13.59
CA THR A 159 -7.47 -7.54 13.67
C THR A 159 -8.45 -7.18 12.56
N GLY A 160 -8.69 -5.89 12.32
CA GLY A 160 -9.55 -5.41 11.23
C GLY A 160 -9.08 -5.88 9.86
N ARG A 161 -7.78 -5.79 9.57
CA ARG A 161 -7.19 -6.30 8.32
C ARG A 161 -7.40 -7.79 8.13
N THR A 162 -7.19 -8.57 9.20
CA THR A 162 -7.41 -10.02 9.17
C THR A 162 -8.89 -10.36 8.90
N LEU A 163 -9.81 -9.66 9.55
CA LEU A 163 -11.24 -9.85 9.32
C LEU A 163 -11.66 -9.48 7.90
N VAL A 164 -11.19 -8.35 7.37
CA VAL A 164 -11.47 -7.92 5.99
C VAL A 164 -10.96 -8.95 4.98
N ALA A 165 -9.75 -9.47 5.18
CA ALA A 165 -9.18 -10.52 4.33
C ALA A 165 -9.97 -11.83 4.43
N ALA A 166 -10.33 -12.26 5.65
CA ALA A 166 -11.10 -13.48 5.87
C ALA A 166 -12.49 -13.40 5.21
N VAL A 167 -13.20 -12.28 5.38
CA VAL A 167 -14.51 -12.07 4.76
C VAL A 167 -14.39 -12.09 3.24
N PHE A 168 -13.37 -11.43 2.67
CA PHE A 168 -13.16 -11.40 1.22
C PHE A 168 -12.92 -12.80 0.63
N ILE A 169 -12.13 -13.65 1.31
CA ILE A 169 -11.87 -15.04 0.87
C ILE A 169 -13.13 -15.89 0.87
N LEU A 170 -14.07 -15.62 1.78
CA LEU A 170 -15.31 -16.36 1.91
C LEU A 170 -16.42 -15.88 0.95
N MET A 171 -16.24 -14.73 0.30
CA MET A 171 -17.21 -14.14 -0.62
C MET A 171 -16.86 -14.43 -2.08
N PRO A 172 -17.87 -14.50 -2.99
CA PRO A 172 -17.60 -14.59 -4.42
C PRO A 172 -16.85 -13.35 -4.91
N ILE A 173 -15.86 -13.56 -5.78
CA ILE A 173 -15.06 -12.48 -6.35
C ILE A 173 -15.87 -11.80 -7.46
N THR A 174 -16.49 -10.70 -7.12
CA THR A 174 -17.27 -9.85 -8.02
C THR A 174 -16.69 -8.44 -8.05
N PRO A 175 -16.97 -7.63 -9.08
CA PRO A 175 -16.51 -6.24 -9.10
C PRO A 175 -16.89 -5.45 -7.84
N THR A 176 -18.07 -5.69 -7.28
CA THR A 176 -18.54 -5.03 -6.06
C THR A 176 -17.72 -5.46 -4.84
N THR A 177 -17.48 -6.78 -4.66
CA THR A 177 -16.69 -7.27 -3.52
C THR A 177 -15.24 -6.80 -3.60
N VAL A 178 -14.67 -6.69 -4.82
CA VAL A 178 -13.33 -6.11 -5.05
C VAL A 178 -13.27 -4.65 -4.59
N ILE A 179 -14.26 -3.82 -4.94
CA ILE A 179 -14.31 -2.41 -4.54
C ILE A 179 -14.43 -2.29 -3.02
N VAL A 180 -15.37 -3.01 -2.41
CA VAL A 180 -15.58 -2.99 -0.95
C VAL A 180 -14.32 -3.44 -0.20
N PHE A 181 -13.69 -4.51 -0.66
CA PHE A 181 -12.42 -4.99 -0.11
C PHE A 181 -11.33 -3.92 -0.23
N SER A 182 -11.19 -3.29 -1.40
CA SER A 182 -10.16 -2.27 -1.65
C SER A 182 -10.32 -1.06 -0.73
N LEU A 183 -11.54 -0.60 -0.50
CA LEU A 183 -11.83 0.51 0.40
C LEU A 183 -11.59 0.13 1.87
N ALA A 184 -12.07 -1.03 2.29
CA ALA A 184 -11.91 -1.52 3.66
C ALA A 184 -10.44 -1.82 3.98
N MET A 185 -9.74 -2.54 3.10
CA MET A 185 -8.33 -2.85 3.27
C MET A 185 -7.48 -1.58 3.20
N GLY A 186 -7.77 -0.67 2.25
CA GLY A 186 -7.06 0.59 2.10
C GLY A 186 -7.14 1.47 3.33
N SER A 187 -8.31 1.57 3.98
CA SER A 187 -8.47 2.37 5.20
C SER A 187 -7.61 1.89 6.38
N LEU A 188 -7.21 0.62 6.37
CA LEU A 188 -6.36 -0.02 7.37
C LEU A 188 -4.91 -0.24 6.88
N TRP A 189 -4.55 0.22 5.65
CA TRP A 189 -3.36 -0.21 4.92
C TRP A 189 -2.05 0.18 5.57
N LEU A 190 -1.80 1.46 5.74
CA LEU A 190 -0.60 2.03 6.37
C LEU A 190 -0.96 2.90 7.59
N ALA A 191 -2.07 2.60 8.22
CA ALA A 191 -2.50 3.29 9.43
C ALA A 191 -1.64 2.93 10.68
N THR A 192 -0.58 2.14 10.46
CA THR A 192 0.37 1.69 11.49
C THR A 192 1.63 2.54 11.56
#